data_c63b52039a7e1599acee4bdf7de161c6
#
_entry.id   c63b52039a7e1599acee4bdf7de161c6
#
_cell.length_a   1.000
_cell.length_b   1.000
_cell.length_c   1.000
_cell.angle_alpha   90.00
_cell.angle_beta   90.00
_cell.angle_gamma   90.00
#
_symmetry.space_group_name_H-M   'P 1'
#
loop_
_entity.id
_entity.type
_entity.pdbx_description
1 polymer ?
#
loop_
_entity_poly.entity_id
_entity_poly.type
_entity_poly.pdbx_seq_one_letter_code
_entity_poly.pdbx_strand_id
1 'polypeptide(L)'
;MAKHYFQVDVPTWSAAQPERQGRHIFTGSADDGRQAVRLARRVCEATLAARAAGEPLPRRSPDGWGARGVRPGWELDWTAATVVPWRHNSLL
;
A
#
# COMPACT_ATOMS: atom_id res chain seq x y z
N MET A 1 22.74 6.89 3.03
CA MET A 1 22.18 5.97 2.11
C MET A 1 21.05 6.55 1.39
N ALA A 2 21.08 6.46 0.12
CA ALA A 2 20.00 6.99 -0.68
C ALA A 2 18.82 6.04 -0.63
N LYS A 3 17.65 6.59 -0.40
CA LYS A 3 16.44 5.80 -0.51
C LYS A 3 15.90 5.92 -1.92
N HIS A 4 15.20 4.88 -2.34
CA HIS A 4 14.57 4.87 -3.64
C HIS A 4 13.05 4.91 -3.45
N TYR A 5 12.35 5.43 -4.44
CA TYR A 5 10.91 5.45 -4.40
C TYR A 5 10.38 4.20 -5.09
N PHE A 6 9.44 3.51 -4.45
CA PHE A 6 8.90 2.25 -4.94
C PHE A 6 7.39 2.31 -5.09
N GLN A 7 6.90 1.46 -5.98
CA GLN A 7 5.47 1.19 -6.10
C GLN A 7 5.24 -0.26 -5.71
N VAL A 8 4.32 -0.48 -4.79
CA VAL A 8 3.95 -1.82 -4.33
C VAL A 8 2.51 -2.07 -4.77
N ASP A 9 2.31 -3.08 -5.62
CA ASP A 9 1.00 -3.44 -6.12
C ASP A 9 0.54 -4.69 -5.41
N VAL A 10 -0.62 -4.66 -4.80
CA VAL A 10 -1.14 -5.78 -4.03
C VAL A 10 -2.48 -6.21 -4.59
N PRO A 11 -2.63 -7.46 -5.03
CA PRO A 11 -3.94 -7.95 -5.46
C PRO A 11 -4.93 -7.88 -4.31
N THR A 12 -6.16 -7.53 -4.62
CA THR A 12 -7.19 -7.40 -3.60
C THR A 12 -8.51 -7.92 -4.15
N TRP A 13 -9.39 -8.35 -3.27
CA TRP A 13 -10.71 -8.81 -3.65
C TRP A 13 -11.70 -8.55 -2.53
N SER A 14 -12.99 -8.51 -2.88
CA SER A 14 -14.03 -8.32 -1.89
C SER A 14 -14.26 -9.62 -1.13
N ALA A 15 -14.23 -9.57 0.19
CA ALA A 15 -14.50 -10.77 1.00
C ALA A 15 -15.94 -11.25 0.81
N ALA A 16 -16.88 -10.33 0.59
CA ALA A 16 -18.28 -10.67 0.38
C ALA A 16 -18.55 -11.19 -1.03
N GLN A 17 -17.81 -10.71 -2.02
CA GLN A 17 -17.99 -11.09 -3.42
C GLN A 17 -16.62 -11.32 -4.03
N PRO A 18 -16.01 -12.49 -3.81
CA PRO A 18 -14.61 -12.72 -4.22
C PRO A 18 -14.33 -12.56 -5.72
N GLU A 19 -15.35 -12.63 -6.56
CA GLU A 19 -15.17 -12.41 -7.98
C GLU A 19 -14.87 -10.93 -8.27
N ARG A 20 -15.13 -10.02 -7.33
CA ARG A 20 -14.78 -8.62 -7.49
C ARG A 20 -13.35 -8.45 -7.05
N GLN A 21 -12.47 -8.21 -8.01
CA GLN A 21 -11.04 -8.15 -7.80
C GLN A 21 -10.46 -6.84 -8.28
N GLY A 22 -9.31 -6.49 -7.78
CA GLY A 22 -8.60 -5.30 -8.20
C GLY A 22 -7.20 -5.30 -7.68
N ARG A 23 -6.56 -4.15 -7.70
CA ARG A 23 -5.23 -3.96 -7.15
C ARG A 23 -5.24 -2.73 -6.29
N HIS A 24 -4.51 -2.81 -5.19
CA HIS A 24 -4.26 -1.62 -4.39
C HIS A 24 -2.79 -1.24 -4.56
N ILE A 25 -2.54 0.02 -4.86
CA ILE A 25 -1.20 0.50 -5.16
C ILE A 25 -0.75 1.43 -4.04
N PHE A 26 0.43 1.11 -3.50
CA PHE A 26 1.05 1.94 -2.48
C PHE A 26 2.35 2.49 -3.05
N THR A 27 2.72 3.70 -2.69
CA THR A 27 4.00 4.27 -3.12
C THR A 27 4.69 4.94 -1.95
N GLY A 28 6.00 4.93 -1.96
CA GLY A 28 6.80 5.59 -0.94
C GLY A 28 8.29 5.26 -1.08
N SER A 29 9.09 5.87 -0.22
CA SER A 29 10.52 5.66 -0.21
C SER A 29 10.89 4.51 0.69
N ALA A 30 11.91 3.75 0.30
CA ALA A 30 12.43 2.65 1.11
C ALA A 30 13.87 2.35 0.69
N ASP A 31 14.58 1.59 1.50
CA ASP A 31 15.96 1.23 1.21
C ASP A 31 16.00 0.14 0.12
N ASP A 32 15.02 -0.73 0.10
CA ASP A 32 14.92 -1.79 -0.90
C ASP A 32 13.47 -2.24 -1.04
N GLY A 33 13.22 -3.15 -1.98
CA GLY A 33 11.86 -3.62 -2.24
C GLY A 33 11.22 -4.37 -1.09
N ARG A 34 12.02 -5.11 -0.32
CA ARG A 34 11.49 -5.85 0.82
C ARG A 34 11.00 -4.88 1.90
N GLN A 35 11.76 -3.82 2.16
CA GLN A 35 11.33 -2.81 3.11
C GLN A 35 10.10 -2.09 2.58
N ALA A 36 10.02 -1.85 1.27
CA ALA A 36 8.86 -1.19 0.68
C ALA A 36 7.58 -1.97 0.97
N VAL A 37 7.60 -3.30 0.83
CA VAL A 37 6.43 -4.11 1.13
C VAL A 37 6.07 -4.02 2.61
N ARG A 38 7.06 -4.06 3.50
CA ARG A 38 6.78 -3.96 4.94
C ARG A 38 6.14 -2.62 5.30
N LEU A 39 6.64 -1.54 4.71
CA LEU A 39 6.10 -0.21 5.00
C LEU A 39 4.69 -0.06 4.44
N ALA A 40 4.45 -0.56 3.23
CA ALA A 40 3.12 -0.54 2.64
C ALA A 40 2.13 -1.31 3.51
N ARG A 41 2.53 -2.49 3.97
CA ARG A 41 1.65 -3.31 4.81
C ARG A 41 1.37 -2.64 6.14
N ARG A 42 2.37 -2.00 6.72
CA ARG A 42 2.22 -1.31 8.00
C ARG A 42 1.17 -0.19 7.91
N VAL A 43 1.24 0.65 6.87
CA VAL A 43 0.28 1.73 6.73
C VAL A 43 -1.11 1.20 6.38
N CYS A 44 -1.18 0.08 5.66
CA CYS A 44 -2.43 -0.56 5.36
C CYS A 44 -3.11 -1.04 6.65
N GLU A 45 -2.36 -1.75 7.49
CA GLU A 45 -2.90 -2.28 8.73
C GLU A 45 -3.32 -1.17 9.68
N ALA A 46 -2.53 -0.10 9.76
CA ALA A 46 -2.88 1.03 10.62
C ALA A 46 -4.16 1.72 10.15
N THR A 47 -4.34 1.84 8.83
CA THR A 47 -5.53 2.47 8.27
C THR A 47 -6.78 1.61 8.52
N LEU A 48 -6.66 0.29 8.33
CA LEU A 48 -7.79 -0.59 8.59
C LEU A 48 -8.16 -0.59 10.07
N ALA A 49 -7.18 -0.57 10.96
CA ALA A 49 -7.43 -0.52 12.39
C ALA A 49 -8.14 0.79 12.77
N ALA A 50 -7.72 1.91 12.20
CA ALA A 50 -8.34 3.19 12.48
C ALA A 50 -9.79 3.21 11.99
N ARG A 51 -10.05 2.66 10.79
CA ARG A 51 -11.42 2.61 10.28
C ARG A 51 -12.30 1.73 11.15
N ALA A 52 -11.79 0.59 11.59
CA ALA A 52 -12.55 -0.31 12.45
C ALA A 52 -12.87 0.33 13.81
N ALA A 53 -11.98 1.18 14.30
CA ALA A 53 -12.17 1.86 15.58
C ALA A 53 -12.93 3.18 15.46
N GLY A 54 -13.26 3.61 14.25
CA GLY A 54 -13.92 4.89 14.05
C GLY A 54 -13.02 6.08 14.35
N GLU A 55 -11.70 5.88 14.24
CA GLU A 55 -10.73 6.93 14.52
C GLU A 55 -10.28 7.63 13.25
N PRO A 56 -9.71 8.84 13.37
CA PRO A 56 -9.18 9.52 12.20
C PRO A 56 -8.12 8.66 11.51
N LEU A 57 -8.12 8.71 10.17
CA LEU A 57 -7.15 7.93 9.42
C LEU A 57 -5.75 8.50 9.58
N PRO A 58 -4.74 7.64 9.63
CA PRO A 58 -3.36 8.12 9.69
C PRO A 58 -3.03 8.98 8.48
N ARG A 59 -2.20 9.98 8.69
CA ARG A 59 -1.73 10.81 7.59
C ARG A 59 -0.66 10.05 6.82
N ARG A 60 -0.48 10.44 5.56
CA ARG A 60 0.62 9.92 4.79
C ARG A 60 1.92 10.27 5.50
N SER A 61 2.80 9.30 5.60
CA SER A 61 4.08 9.51 6.27
C SER A 61 5.00 10.40 5.42
N PRO A 62 6.03 11.01 6.02
CA PRO A 62 6.92 11.89 5.26
C PRO A 62 7.62 11.18 4.11
N ASP A 63 7.81 9.87 4.18
CA ASP A 63 8.42 9.10 3.12
C ASP A 63 7.41 8.66 2.06
N GLY A 64 6.19 9.13 2.12
CA GLY A 64 5.19 8.93 1.07
C GLY A 64 4.18 7.83 1.31
N TRP A 65 4.44 6.94 2.27
CA TRP A 65 3.54 5.79 2.47
C TRP A 65 2.22 6.22 3.10
N GLY A 66 1.13 5.73 2.51
CA GLY A 66 -0.20 5.98 3.01
C GLY A 66 -1.17 4.96 2.43
N ALA A 67 -2.33 4.82 3.01
CA ALA A 67 -3.28 3.79 2.62
C ALA A 67 -4.73 4.27 2.68
N ARG A 68 -4.98 5.52 2.31
CA ARG A 68 -6.32 6.06 2.46
C ARG A 68 -7.40 5.33 1.69
N GLY A 69 -7.06 4.73 0.56
CA GLY A 69 -8.02 4.03 -0.26
C GLY A 69 -8.35 2.62 0.19
N VAL A 70 -7.71 2.13 1.24
CA VAL A 70 -7.97 0.79 1.73
C VAL A 70 -9.33 0.78 2.42
N ARG A 71 -10.10 -0.28 2.20
CA ARG A 71 -11.46 -0.38 2.73
C ARG A 71 -11.65 -1.66 3.53
N PRO A 72 -12.42 -1.61 4.63
CA PRO A 72 -12.81 -2.81 5.34
C PRO A 72 -13.61 -3.73 4.41
N GLY A 73 -13.48 -5.03 4.59
CA GLY A 73 -14.20 -5.99 3.76
C GLY A 73 -13.48 -6.37 2.48
N TRP A 74 -12.32 -5.77 2.20
CA TRP A 74 -11.47 -6.15 1.09
C TRP A 74 -10.21 -6.79 1.62
N GLU A 75 -9.88 -7.96 1.08
CA GLU A 75 -8.68 -8.69 1.45
C GLU A 75 -7.53 -8.28 0.54
N LEU A 76 -6.32 -8.26 1.08
CA LEU A 76 -5.14 -7.98 0.28
C LEU A 76 -4.21 -9.17 0.35
N ASP A 77 -3.74 -9.62 -0.81
CA ASP A 77 -2.83 -10.77 -0.89
C ASP A 77 -1.39 -10.28 -0.88
N TRP A 78 -0.83 -10.13 0.30
CA TRP A 78 0.53 -9.63 0.44
C TRP A 78 1.58 -10.61 -0.09
N THR A 79 1.23 -11.90 -0.18
CA THR A 79 2.19 -12.88 -0.73
C THR A 79 2.33 -12.73 -2.24
N ALA A 80 1.34 -12.14 -2.89
CA ALA A 80 1.39 -11.89 -4.33
C ALA A 80 1.71 -10.43 -4.65
N ALA A 81 2.14 -9.66 -3.67
CA ALA A 81 2.51 -8.27 -3.89
C ALA A 81 3.74 -8.18 -4.80
N THR A 82 3.72 -7.23 -5.72
CA THR A 82 4.86 -6.98 -6.59
C THR A 82 5.40 -5.59 -6.31
N VAL A 83 6.71 -5.43 -6.46
CA VAL A 83 7.39 -4.18 -6.17
C VAL A 83 8.21 -3.77 -7.37
N VAL A 84 8.03 -2.53 -7.79
CA VAL A 84 8.87 -1.98 -8.86
C VAL A 84 9.37 -0.63 -8.43
N PRO A 85 10.55 -0.20 -8.90
CA PRO A 85 10.99 1.15 -8.64
C PRO A 85 10.03 2.12 -9.30
N TRP A 86 9.66 3.16 -8.56
CA TRP A 86 8.84 4.20 -9.13
C TRP A 86 9.71 5.06 -10.01
N ARG A 87 9.42 5.08 -11.30
CA ARG A 87 10.18 5.90 -12.19
C ARG A 87 9.39 7.13 -12.49
N HIS A 88 10.01 8.26 -12.15
CA HIS A 88 9.43 9.50 -12.55
C HIS A 88 9.77 9.68 -13.99
N ASN A 89 8.80 9.54 -14.82
CA ASN A 89 9.03 9.57 -16.22
C ASN A 89 9.03 10.98 -16.71
N SER A 90 10.01 11.71 -16.33
CA SER A 90 10.05 13.11 -16.68
C SER A 90 10.65 13.39 -17.96
N LEU A 91 11.03 12.38 -18.68
CA LEU A 91 11.58 12.64 -19.91
C LEU A 91 10.73 12.96 -20.89
N LEU A 92 9.63 12.87 -20.64
CA LEU A 92 8.74 13.06 -21.64
C LEU A 92 8.39 14.34 -21.89
#